data_cab532fad3f2ac14a9c5e457805308cb
#
_entry.id   cab532fad3f2ac14a9c5e457805308cb
#
_cell.length_a   1.000
_cell.length_b   1.000
_cell.length_c   1.000
_cell.angle_alpha   90.00
_cell.angle_beta   90.00
_cell.angle_gamma   90.00
#
_symmetry.space_group_name_H-M   'P 1'
#
loop_
_entity.id
_entity.type
_entity.pdbx_description
1 polymer ?
#
loop_
_entity_poly.entity_id
_entity_poly.type
_entity_poly.pdbx_seq_one_letter_code
_entity_poly.pdbx_strand_id
1 'polypeptide(L)'
;VDFNQVLDEMWVVAQEEMNFQTEAANLERFHALNQDVVFVTSPILYRAYTTTNVLVMERIDGMGIDEHDKLVEAGYDLAEIGAKLADNYVRQIMEDGFFHADPHPGNIRIRDGKIVWLDMGMMGSLNEKERKLIGNAIVGVARGDIALVRDAVLGLGEFHGTADKKQLYRDIEAMLDKYGSADLGTMDLAEVFEDMTSVMKTNGDRKSV
;
A
#
# COMPACT_ATOMS: atom_id res chain seq x y z
N VAL A 1 -11.79 -8.67 25.76
CA VAL A 1 -11.93 -9.02 24.34
C VAL A 1 -13.10 -9.96 24.20
N ASP A 2 -14.12 -9.57 23.45
CA ASP A 2 -15.25 -10.44 23.16
C ASP A 2 -14.82 -11.43 22.05
N PHE A 3 -14.60 -12.68 22.43
CA PHE A 3 -14.18 -13.74 21.50
C PHE A 3 -15.19 -13.98 20.37
N ASN A 4 -16.50 -13.78 20.65
CA ASN A 4 -17.53 -13.94 19.62
C ASN A 4 -17.41 -12.85 18.56
N GLN A 5 -17.18 -11.62 18.96
CA GLN A 5 -16.97 -10.50 18.04
C GLN A 5 -15.75 -10.74 17.15
N VAL A 6 -14.63 -11.23 17.72
CA VAL A 6 -13.43 -11.56 16.94
C VAL A 6 -13.71 -12.68 15.94
N LEU A 7 -14.46 -13.73 16.33
CA LEU A 7 -14.83 -14.82 15.43
C LEU A 7 -15.78 -14.36 14.32
N ASP A 8 -16.72 -13.48 14.64
CA ASP A 8 -17.64 -12.92 13.65
C ASP A 8 -16.90 -12.04 12.63
N GLU A 9 -15.97 -11.20 13.08
CA GLU A 9 -15.10 -10.38 12.22
C GLU A 9 -14.21 -11.27 11.33
N MET A 10 -13.57 -12.29 11.91
CA MET A 10 -12.78 -13.27 11.14
C MET A 10 -13.63 -14.02 10.10
N TRP A 11 -14.87 -14.34 10.42
CA TRP A 11 -15.77 -15.02 9.50
C TRP A 11 -16.16 -14.14 8.31
N VAL A 12 -16.44 -12.85 8.56
CA VAL A 12 -16.74 -11.86 7.50
C VAL A 12 -15.54 -11.71 6.58
N VAL A 13 -14.35 -11.50 7.12
CA VAL A 13 -13.11 -11.38 6.33
C VAL A 13 -12.86 -12.64 5.51
N ALA A 14 -13.00 -13.83 6.12
CA ALA A 14 -12.81 -15.08 5.40
C ALA A 14 -13.83 -15.28 4.26
N GLN A 15 -15.07 -14.81 4.41
CA GLN A 15 -16.06 -14.87 3.33
C GLN A 15 -15.74 -13.89 2.19
N GLU A 16 -15.23 -12.71 2.51
CA GLU A 16 -14.79 -11.73 1.51
C GLU A 16 -13.58 -12.24 0.73
N GLU A 17 -12.60 -12.84 1.41
CA GLU A 17 -11.42 -13.44 0.78
C GLU A 17 -11.74 -14.66 -0.08
N MET A 18 -12.82 -15.40 0.21
CA MET A 18 -13.25 -16.52 -0.61
C MET A 18 -14.03 -16.11 -1.88
N ASN A 19 -14.24 -14.82 -2.13
CA ASN A 19 -14.98 -14.32 -3.29
C ASN A 19 -14.04 -13.85 -4.41
N PHE A 20 -13.63 -14.76 -5.28
CA PHE A 20 -12.78 -14.44 -6.44
C PHE A 20 -13.39 -13.47 -7.46
N GLN A 21 -14.67 -13.12 -7.36
CA GLN A 21 -15.25 -12.06 -8.20
C GLN A 21 -14.71 -10.68 -7.82
N THR A 22 -14.39 -10.47 -6.53
CA THR A 22 -13.77 -9.24 -6.03
C THR A 22 -12.34 -9.11 -6.58
N GLU A 23 -11.54 -10.17 -6.47
CA GLU A 23 -10.18 -10.19 -7.00
C GLU A 23 -10.16 -10.02 -8.53
N ALA A 24 -11.09 -10.66 -9.23
CA ALA A 24 -11.25 -10.50 -10.67
C ALA A 24 -11.57 -9.04 -11.05
N ALA A 25 -12.46 -8.37 -10.32
CA ALA A 25 -12.78 -6.95 -10.54
C ALA A 25 -11.58 -6.03 -10.24
N ASN A 26 -10.84 -6.34 -9.18
CA ASN A 26 -9.60 -5.64 -8.82
C ASN A 26 -8.55 -5.78 -9.93
N LEU A 27 -8.36 -6.98 -10.45
CA LEU A 27 -7.42 -7.26 -11.55
C LEU A 27 -7.78 -6.48 -12.82
N GLU A 28 -9.06 -6.44 -13.20
CA GLU A 28 -9.55 -5.65 -14.34
C GLU A 28 -9.29 -4.15 -14.12
N ARG A 29 -9.59 -3.64 -12.91
CA ARG A 29 -9.37 -2.24 -12.55
C ARG A 29 -7.88 -1.88 -12.56
N PHE A 30 -7.04 -2.71 -11.95
CA PHE A 30 -5.59 -2.53 -11.93
C PHE A 30 -5.02 -2.49 -13.35
N HIS A 31 -5.43 -3.45 -14.20
CA HIS A 31 -5.02 -3.49 -15.59
C HIS A 31 -5.41 -2.22 -16.35
N ALA A 32 -6.63 -1.74 -16.15
CA ALA A 32 -7.13 -0.52 -16.80
C ALA A 32 -6.33 0.74 -16.36
N LEU A 33 -5.99 0.86 -15.08
CA LEU A 33 -5.23 1.99 -14.53
C LEU A 33 -3.76 2.02 -14.98
N ASN A 34 -3.20 0.85 -15.32
CA ASN A 34 -1.80 0.73 -15.74
C ASN A 34 -1.59 0.56 -17.25
N GLN A 35 -2.60 0.76 -18.09
CA GLN A 35 -2.50 0.58 -19.55
C GLN A 35 -1.44 1.47 -20.23
N ASP A 36 -1.20 2.65 -19.68
CA ASP A 36 -0.22 3.63 -20.15
C ASP A 36 1.17 3.45 -19.52
N VAL A 37 1.31 2.56 -18.52
CA VAL A 37 2.58 2.28 -17.84
C VAL A 37 3.29 1.13 -18.52
N VAL A 38 4.23 1.45 -19.43
CA VAL A 38 4.88 0.47 -20.30
C VAL A 38 5.67 -0.65 -19.59
N PHE A 39 6.12 -0.36 -18.35
CA PHE A 39 6.95 -1.26 -17.55
C PHE A 39 6.17 -2.02 -16.47
N VAL A 40 4.82 -1.90 -16.46
CA VAL A 40 3.95 -2.60 -15.49
C VAL A 40 2.90 -3.41 -16.24
N THR A 41 2.52 -4.53 -15.67
CA THR A 41 1.39 -5.33 -16.16
C THR A 41 0.82 -6.20 -15.03
N SER A 42 -0.24 -6.91 -15.34
CA SER A 42 -0.88 -7.92 -14.50
C SER A 42 -1.29 -9.11 -15.37
N PRO A 43 -1.63 -10.27 -14.78
CA PRO A 43 -2.15 -11.40 -15.53
C PRO A 43 -3.42 -11.06 -16.31
N ILE A 44 -3.59 -11.63 -17.48
CA ILE A 44 -4.84 -11.53 -18.24
C ILE A 44 -5.92 -12.35 -17.51
N LEU A 45 -7.04 -11.70 -17.20
CA LEU A 45 -8.19 -12.38 -16.59
C LEU A 45 -9.02 -13.10 -17.67
N TYR A 46 -9.34 -14.36 -17.43
CA TYR A 46 -10.31 -15.11 -18.25
C TYR A 46 -11.69 -15.07 -17.59
N ARG A 47 -12.34 -13.91 -17.70
CA ARG A 47 -13.61 -13.62 -17.02
C ARG A 47 -14.70 -14.67 -17.25
N ALA A 48 -14.78 -15.23 -18.44
CA ALA A 48 -15.78 -16.24 -18.81
C ALA A 48 -15.66 -17.55 -18.01
N TYR A 49 -14.48 -17.82 -17.43
CA TYR A 49 -14.20 -19.02 -16.63
C TYR A 49 -14.09 -18.72 -15.12
N THR A 50 -14.15 -17.45 -14.74
CA THR A 50 -14.04 -17.01 -13.34
C THR A 50 -15.42 -17.02 -12.68
N THR A 51 -15.47 -17.62 -11.49
CA THR A 51 -16.68 -17.72 -10.65
C THR A 51 -16.39 -17.18 -9.25
N THR A 52 -17.36 -17.23 -8.35
CA THR A 52 -17.13 -16.89 -6.93
C THR A 52 -16.03 -17.75 -6.30
N ASN A 53 -15.91 -19.02 -6.70
CA ASN A 53 -15.02 -19.99 -6.07
C ASN A 53 -13.80 -20.37 -6.92
N VAL A 54 -13.66 -19.79 -8.12
CA VAL A 54 -12.56 -20.10 -9.05
C VAL A 54 -12.15 -18.82 -9.78
N LEU A 55 -10.89 -18.46 -9.66
CA LEU A 55 -10.24 -17.42 -10.46
C LEU A 55 -9.44 -18.06 -11.58
N VAL A 56 -9.72 -17.67 -12.81
CA VAL A 56 -8.98 -18.15 -13.99
C VAL A 56 -8.26 -16.99 -14.66
N MET A 57 -6.95 -17.01 -14.60
CA MET A 57 -6.09 -15.98 -15.17
C MET A 57 -4.86 -16.56 -15.87
N GLU A 58 -4.15 -15.71 -16.60
CA GLU A 58 -2.89 -16.05 -17.25
C GLU A 58 -1.88 -16.57 -16.22
N ARG A 59 -1.22 -17.69 -16.57
CA ARG A 59 -0.06 -18.13 -15.81
C ARG A 59 1.15 -17.26 -16.16
N ILE A 60 1.74 -16.64 -15.14
CA ILE A 60 2.92 -15.81 -15.32
C ILE A 60 4.19 -16.65 -15.09
N ASP A 61 4.92 -16.89 -16.15
CA ASP A 61 6.27 -17.44 -16.10
C ASP A 61 7.26 -16.27 -16.04
N GLY A 62 7.89 -16.05 -14.90
CA GLY A 62 8.82 -14.94 -14.64
C GLY A 62 9.64 -15.18 -13.39
N MET A 63 10.68 -14.38 -13.19
CA MET A 63 11.52 -14.42 -11.99
C MET A 63 10.83 -13.64 -10.85
N GLY A 64 10.91 -14.16 -9.63
CA GLY A 64 10.52 -13.39 -8.44
C GLY A 64 11.39 -12.14 -8.31
N ILE A 65 10.79 -11.05 -7.80
CA ILE A 65 11.57 -9.81 -7.61
C ILE A 65 12.67 -9.96 -6.54
N ASP A 66 12.54 -10.94 -5.67
CA ASP A 66 13.52 -11.33 -4.63
C ASP A 66 14.59 -12.30 -5.12
N GLU A 67 14.48 -12.83 -6.34
CA GLU A 67 15.48 -13.70 -6.94
C GLU A 67 16.64 -12.90 -7.57
N HIS A 68 17.31 -12.07 -6.76
CA HIS A 68 18.28 -11.07 -7.19
C HIS A 68 19.38 -11.65 -8.10
N ASP A 69 19.97 -12.78 -7.73
CA ASP A 69 21.06 -13.41 -8.51
C ASP A 69 20.58 -13.79 -9.92
N LYS A 70 19.37 -14.37 -10.03
CA LYS A 70 18.80 -14.74 -11.33
C LYS A 70 18.47 -13.53 -12.18
N LEU A 71 17.98 -12.45 -11.57
CA LEU A 71 17.70 -11.19 -12.27
C LEU A 71 18.98 -10.59 -12.84
N VAL A 72 20.06 -10.55 -12.05
CA VAL A 72 21.37 -10.05 -12.50
C VAL A 72 21.96 -10.95 -13.61
N GLU A 73 21.90 -12.28 -13.46
CA GLU A 73 22.34 -13.22 -14.49
C GLU A 73 21.56 -13.07 -15.81
N ALA A 74 20.27 -12.72 -15.72
CA ALA A 74 19.42 -12.43 -16.87
C ALA A 74 19.65 -11.03 -17.47
N GLY A 75 20.55 -10.22 -16.88
CA GLY A 75 20.94 -8.90 -17.39
C GLY A 75 20.05 -7.74 -16.90
N TYR A 76 19.27 -7.94 -15.87
CA TYR A 76 18.46 -6.87 -15.27
C TYR A 76 19.28 -6.02 -14.29
N ASP A 77 19.00 -4.72 -14.27
CA ASP A 77 19.50 -3.79 -13.27
C ASP A 77 18.50 -3.71 -12.09
N LEU A 78 18.95 -4.16 -10.92
CA LEU A 78 18.12 -4.17 -9.70
C LEU A 78 17.73 -2.75 -9.25
N ALA A 79 18.61 -1.77 -9.46
CA ALA A 79 18.32 -0.39 -9.11
C ALA A 79 17.23 0.21 -10.02
N GLU A 80 17.26 -0.12 -11.31
CA GLU A 80 16.23 0.26 -12.27
C GLU A 80 14.87 -0.39 -11.92
N ILE A 81 14.87 -1.69 -11.59
CA ILE A 81 13.65 -2.39 -11.15
C ILE A 81 13.08 -1.73 -9.90
N GLY A 82 13.92 -1.47 -8.89
CA GLY A 82 13.50 -0.82 -7.65
C GLY A 82 12.91 0.57 -7.89
N ALA A 83 13.56 1.38 -8.71
CA ALA A 83 13.05 2.72 -9.06
C ALA A 83 11.69 2.65 -9.78
N LYS A 84 11.53 1.76 -10.76
CA LYS A 84 10.26 1.56 -11.49
C LYS A 84 9.14 1.03 -10.57
N LEU A 85 9.48 0.13 -9.64
CA LEU A 85 8.52 -0.39 -8.66
C LEU A 85 8.02 0.73 -7.75
N ALA A 86 8.95 1.53 -7.20
CA ALA A 86 8.61 2.65 -6.34
C ALA A 86 7.76 3.70 -7.07
N ASP A 87 8.13 4.06 -8.31
CA ASP A 87 7.37 4.99 -9.15
C ASP A 87 5.93 4.50 -9.39
N ASN A 88 5.77 3.24 -9.79
CA ASN A 88 4.44 2.66 -9.98
C ASN A 88 3.64 2.62 -8.67
N TYR A 89 4.26 2.28 -7.54
CA TYR A 89 3.56 2.20 -6.25
C TYR A 89 3.11 3.57 -5.75
N VAL A 90 3.95 4.60 -5.90
CA VAL A 90 3.59 5.98 -5.62
C VAL A 90 2.42 6.44 -6.50
N ARG A 91 2.43 6.09 -7.80
CA ARG A 91 1.33 6.38 -8.71
C ARG A 91 0.03 5.72 -8.25
N GLN A 92 0.06 4.43 -7.90
CA GLN A 92 -1.11 3.71 -7.38
C GLN A 92 -1.74 4.44 -6.19
N ILE A 93 -0.93 4.93 -5.24
CA ILE A 93 -1.39 5.62 -4.03
C ILE A 93 -1.84 7.05 -4.34
N MET A 94 -0.99 7.83 -5.02
CA MET A 94 -1.15 9.29 -5.10
C MET A 94 -2.01 9.72 -6.29
N GLU A 95 -1.95 9.02 -7.42
CA GLU A 95 -2.69 9.39 -8.64
C GLU A 95 -3.96 8.57 -8.79
N ASP A 96 -3.84 7.23 -8.74
CA ASP A 96 -4.96 6.34 -8.97
C ASP A 96 -5.88 6.20 -7.75
N GLY A 97 -5.31 6.34 -6.54
CA GLY A 97 -6.01 6.08 -5.28
C GLY A 97 -6.52 4.65 -5.19
N PHE A 98 -5.85 3.74 -5.90
CA PHE A 98 -6.13 2.32 -5.90
C PHE A 98 -4.80 1.57 -5.92
N PHE A 99 -4.44 0.94 -4.82
CA PHE A 99 -3.10 0.42 -4.60
C PHE A 99 -3.12 -0.97 -4.01
N HIS A 100 -2.05 -1.72 -4.28
CA HIS A 100 -1.84 -3.03 -3.69
C HIS A 100 -1.56 -2.90 -2.19
N ALA A 101 -2.42 -3.47 -1.34
CA ALA A 101 -2.31 -3.32 0.11
C ALA A 101 -1.34 -4.33 0.76
N ASP A 102 -0.90 -5.35 0.01
CA ASP A 102 0.10 -6.33 0.44
C ASP A 102 1.21 -6.49 -0.62
N PRO A 103 2.11 -5.51 -0.80
CA PRO A 103 3.16 -5.53 -1.82
C PRO A 103 4.31 -6.49 -1.46
N HIS A 104 3.96 -7.70 -1.04
CA HIS A 104 4.92 -8.74 -0.71
C HIS A 104 5.70 -9.17 -1.96
N PRO A 105 7.03 -9.44 -1.89
CA PRO A 105 7.83 -9.87 -3.04
C PRO A 105 7.27 -11.09 -3.78
N GLY A 106 6.58 -12.00 -3.09
CA GLY A 106 5.90 -13.15 -3.69
C GLY A 106 4.79 -12.78 -4.67
N ASN A 107 4.23 -11.56 -4.56
CA ASN A 107 3.18 -11.02 -5.42
C ASN A 107 3.74 -10.22 -6.61
N ILE A 108 5.07 -10.18 -6.78
CA ILE A 108 5.72 -9.38 -7.81
C ILE A 108 6.70 -10.26 -8.61
N ARG A 109 6.53 -10.26 -9.92
CA ARG A 109 7.46 -10.95 -10.84
C ARG A 109 8.00 -10.01 -11.89
N ILE A 110 9.18 -10.37 -12.42
CA ILE A 110 9.79 -9.70 -13.54
C ILE A 110 9.70 -10.61 -14.75
N ARG A 111 9.05 -10.12 -15.83
CA ARG A 111 8.88 -10.83 -17.10
C ARG A 111 9.01 -9.86 -18.27
N ASP A 112 9.88 -10.15 -19.21
CA ASP A 112 10.09 -9.37 -20.44
C ASP A 112 10.35 -7.87 -20.17
N GLY A 113 11.12 -7.57 -19.13
CA GLY A 113 11.44 -6.20 -18.71
C GLY A 113 10.31 -5.47 -18.00
N LYS A 114 9.22 -6.16 -17.64
CA LYS A 114 8.07 -5.59 -16.95
C LYS A 114 7.92 -6.14 -15.53
N ILE A 115 7.44 -5.30 -14.66
CA ILE A 115 6.96 -5.65 -13.32
C ILE A 115 5.54 -6.20 -13.48
N VAL A 116 5.32 -7.41 -13.01
CA VAL A 116 4.01 -8.08 -13.05
C VAL A 116 3.49 -8.23 -11.63
N TRP A 117 2.39 -7.56 -11.33
CA TRP A 117 1.65 -7.73 -10.08
C TRP A 117 0.69 -8.91 -10.21
N LEU A 118 0.74 -9.88 -9.28
CA LEU A 118 0.04 -11.16 -9.42
C LEU A 118 -1.29 -11.22 -8.67
N ASP A 119 -1.25 -10.98 -7.36
CA ASP A 119 -2.38 -11.14 -6.45
C ASP A 119 -3.08 -9.79 -6.25
N MET A 120 -4.36 -9.72 -6.56
CA MET A 120 -5.19 -8.52 -6.38
C MET A 120 -6.29 -8.73 -5.34
N GLY A 121 -6.14 -9.74 -4.47
CA GLY A 121 -7.08 -10.02 -3.39
C GLY A 121 -7.16 -8.88 -2.37
N MET A 122 -6.00 -8.30 -2.03
CA MET A 122 -5.90 -7.20 -1.08
C MET A 122 -5.57 -5.88 -1.78
N MET A 123 -6.59 -5.10 -2.11
CA MET A 123 -6.43 -3.78 -2.71
C MET A 123 -6.98 -2.69 -1.79
N GLY A 124 -6.19 -1.63 -1.61
CA GLY A 124 -6.62 -0.41 -0.91
C GLY A 124 -7.24 0.61 -1.87
N SER A 125 -8.15 1.40 -1.35
CA SER A 125 -8.74 2.53 -2.09
C SER A 125 -8.70 3.80 -1.26
N LEU A 126 -8.24 4.89 -1.86
CA LEU A 126 -8.16 6.21 -1.25
C LEU A 126 -8.99 7.20 -2.06
N ASN A 127 -9.84 7.95 -1.38
CA ASN A 127 -10.53 9.05 -2.00
C ASN A 127 -9.60 10.28 -2.17
N GLU A 128 -10.06 11.30 -2.89
CA GLU A 128 -9.26 12.50 -3.17
C GLU A 128 -8.81 13.24 -1.90
N LYS A 129 -9.65 13.26 -0.86
CA LYS A 129 -9.32 13.90 0.42
C LYS A 129 -8.18 13.14 1.13
N GLU A 130 -8.26 11.82 1.16
CA GLU A 130 -7.24 10.97 1.79
C GLU A 130 -5.91 11.07 1.05
N ARG A 131 -5.91 11.06 -0.28
CA ARG A 131 -4.70 11.27 -1.08
C ARG A 131 -4.05 12.62 -0.80
N LYS A 132 -4.84 13.70 -0.69
CA LYS A 132 -4.33 15.03 -0.31
C LYS A 132 -3.72 15.04 1.08
N LEU A 133 -4.34 14.35 2.05
CA LEU A 133 -3.81 14.25 3.40
C LEU A 133 -2.47 13.51 3.43
N ILE A 134 -2.35 12.41 2.69
CA ILE A 134 -1.09 11.66 2.54
C ILE A 134 -0.02 12.56 1.91
N GLY A 135 -0.33 13.26 0.83
CA GLY A 135 0.60 14.19 0.20
C GLY A 135 1.05 15.31 1.15
N ASN A 136 0.12 15.86 1.93
CA ASN A 136 0.43 16.87 2.95
C ASN A 136 1.33 16.29 4.06
N ALA A 137 1.11 15.05 4.47
CA ALA A 137 1.95 14.39 5.45
C ALA A 137 3.39 14.24 4.95
N ILE A 138 3.58 13.76 3.72
CA ILE A 138 4.91 13.62 3.09
C ILE A 138 5.63 14.99 3.05
N VAL A 139 4.94 16.03 2.59
CA VAL A 139 5.47 17.39 2.57
C VAL A 139 5.77 17.90 3.98
N GLY A 140 4.88 17.59 4.94
CA GLY A 140 5.05 17.96 6.35
C GLY A 140 6.30 17.32 6.96
N VAL A 141 6.51 16.03 6.74
CA VAL A 141 7.71 15.31 7.21
C VAL A 141 8.96 15.93 6.61
N ALA A 142 8.99 16.13 5.29
CA ALA A 142 10.14 16.69 4.60
C ALA A 142 10.50 18.14 5.03
N ARG A 143 9.51 18.91 5.49
CA ARG A 143 9.71 20.29 5.94
C ARG A 143 9.80 20.45 7.46
N GLY A 144 9.62 19.37 8.22
CA GLY A 144 9.49 19.42 9.67
C GLY A 144 8.23 20.18 10.13
N ASP A 145 7.16 20.20 9.30
CA ASP A 145 5.91 20.92 9.59
C ASP A 145 4.96 20.00 10.38
N ILE A 146 5.05 20.12 11.70
CA ILE A 146 4.22 19.34 12.64
C ILE A 146 2.71 19.53 12.37
N ALA A 147 2.29 20.73 11.94
CA ALA A 147 0.89 21.00 11.73
C ALA A 147 0.32 20.21 10.54
N LEU A 148 1.05 20.13 9.44
CA LEU A 148 0.66 19.33 8.27
C LEU A 148 0.58 17.85 8.60
N VAL A 149 1.58 17.32 9.31
CA VAL A 149 1.60 15.90 9.72
C VAL A 149 0.46 15.59 10.69
N ARG A 150 0.23 16.44 11.69
CA ARG A 150 -0.89 16.30 12.62
C ARG A 150 -2.24 16.27 11.90
N ASP A 151 -2.47 17.19 10.99
CA ASP A 151 -3.74 17.30 10.27
C ASP A 151 -3.98 16.08 9.38
N ALA A 152 -2.92 15.53 8.81
CA ALA A 152 -2.97 14.28 8.07
C ALA A 152 -3.30 13.08 8.98
N VAL A 153 -2.59 12.93 10.10
CA VAL A 153 -2.83 11.87 11.09
C VAL A 153 -4.27 11.91 11.60
N LEU A 154 -4.76 13.11 11.97
CA LEU A 154 -6.14 13.30 12.45
C LEU A 154 -7.19 13.07 11.35
N GLY A 155 -6.84 13.33 10.09
CA GLY A 155 -7.75 13.19 8.97
C GLY A 155 -7.84 11.78 8.38
N LEU A 156 -6.77 10.99 8.53
CA LEU A 156 -6.68 9.60 8.06
C LEU A 156 -7.05 8.58 9.15
N GLY A 157 -6.78 8.94 10.43
CA GLY A 157 -7.01 8.04 11.55
C GLY A 157 -8.48 8.00 11.97
N GLU A 158 -8.97 6.81 12.31
CA GLU A 158 -10.21 6.62 13.05
C GLU A 158 -9.92 6.73 14.56
N PHE A 159 -10.28 7.86 15.15
CA PHE A 159 -10.07 8.09 16.57
C PHE A 159 -11.35 7.77 17.35
N HIS A 160 -11.35 6.68 18.11
CA HIS A 160 -12.42 6.34 19.05
C HIS A 160 -12.22 7.11 20.35
N GLY A 161 -12.82 8.31 20.44
CA GLY A 161 -12.73 9.21 21.61
C GLY A 161 -11.98 10.50 21.33
N THR A 162 -11.67 11.26 22.40
CA THR A 162 -10.85 12.47 22.30
C THR A 162 -9.37 12.10 22.33
N ALA A 163 -8.70 12.25 21.19
CA ALA A 163 -7.24 12.08 21.12
C ALA A 163 -6.55 13.04 22.12
N ASP A 164 -5.59 12.51 22.89
CA ASP A 164 -4.72 13.36 23.71
C ASP A 164 -3.80 14.18 22.79
N LYS A 165 -4.23 15.41 22.49
CA LYS A 165 -3.52 16.31 21.59
C LYS A 165 -2.06 16.55 22.02
N LYS A 166 -1.76 16.51 23.32
CA LYS A 166 -0.40 16.73 23.82
C LYS A 166 0.49 15.52 23.57
N GLN A 167 -0.07 14.31 23.69
CA GLN A 167 0.67 13.09 23.38
C GLN A 167 0.88 12.97 21.87
N LEU A 168 -0.17 13.17 21.08
CA LEU A 168 -0.07 13.17 19.63
C LEU A 168 1.00 14.15 19.09
N TYR A 169 1.06 15.36 19.68
CA TYR A 169 2.07 16.36 19.34
C TYR A 169 3.49 15.87 19.61
N ARG A 170 3.72 15.26 20.78
CA ARG A 170 5.04 14.72 21.15
C ARG A 170 5.46 13.53 20.27
N ASP A 171 4.51 12.67 19.93
CA ASP A 171 4.79 11.49 19.10
C ASP A 171 5.13 11.92 17.66
N ILE A 172 4.43 12.94 17.13
CA ILE A 172 4.76 13.54 15.81
C ILE A 172 6.11 14.24 15.85
N GLU A 173 6.41 15.01 16.91
CA GLU A 173 7.69 15.71 17.08
C GLU A 173 8.86 14.71 17.10
N ALA A 174 8.72 13.62 17.88
CA ALA A 174 9.72 12.56 17.94
C ALA A 174 9.90 11.84 16.58
N MET A 175 8.82 11.63 15.84
CA MET A 175 8.88 11.10 14.48
C MET A 175 9.63 12.06 13.53
N LEU A 176 9.31 13.35 13.59
CA LEU A 176 9.94 14.36 12.72
C LEU A 176 11.43 14.59 13.04
N ASP A 177 11.83 14.47 14.30
CA ASP A 177 13.25 14.54 14.69
C ASP A 177 14.09 13.45 14.02
N LYS A 178 13.47 12.28 13.71
CA LYS A 178 14.11 11.19 12.98
C LYS A 178 14.37 11.54 11.50
N TYR A 179 13.51 12.34 10.89
CA TYR A 179 13.53 12.67 9.45
C TYR A 179 13.94 14.11 9.14
N GLY A 180 14.04 14.98 10.13
CA GLY A 180 14.11 16.44 10.00
C GLY A 180 15.37 17.01 9.32
N SER A 181 16.28 16.15 8.82
CA SER A 181 17.44 16.55 8.01
C SER A 181 17.56 15.73 6.71
N ALA A 182 16.58 14.88 6.40
CA ALA A 182 16.62 14.03 5.21
C ALA A 182 16.12 14.79 3.98
N ASP A 183 16.84 14.66 2.86
CA ASP A 183 16.34 15.09 1.55
C ASP A 183 15.21 14.15 1.11
N LEU A 184 14.11 14.69 0.58
CA LEU A 184 12.99 13.91 0.03
C LEU A 184 13.44 12.80 -0.94
N GLY A 185 14.51 13.04 -1.70
CA GLY A 185 15.06 12.06 -2.65
C GLY A 185 15.79 10.90 -2.01
N THR A 186 16.12 10.97 -0.70
CA THR A 186 16.81 9.93 0.05
C THR A 186 15.96 9.34 1.18
N MET A 187 14.75 9.86 1.37
CA MET A 187 13.83 9.46 2.42
C MET A 187 13.17 8.12 2.07
N ASP A 188 13.21 7.18 3.00
CA ASP A 188 12.45 5.94 2.87
C ASP A 188 10.98 6.19 3.21
N LEU A 189 10.15 6.33 2.16
CA LEU A 189 8.72 6.57 2.32
C LEU A 189 8.00 5.42 3.05
N ALA A 190 8.48 4.19 2.92
CA ALA A 190 7.87 3.05 3.60
C ALA A 190 8.06 3.18 5.12
N GLU A 191 9.27 3.56 5.56
CA GLU A 191 9.57 3.82 6.97
C GLU A 191 8.74 4.99 7.53
N VAL A 192 8.59 6.06 6.76
CA VAL A 192 7.72 7.20 7.14
C VAL A 192 6.26 6.76 7.31
N PHE A 193 5.74 5.92 6.41
CA PHE A 193 4.39 5.38 6.51
C PHE A 193 4.21 4.46 7.72
N GLU A 194 5.19 3.62 8.03
CA GLU A 194 5.16 2.79 9.24
C GLU A 194 5.12 3.63 10.51
N ASP A 195 5.97 4.64 10.61
CA ASP A 195 6.01 5.54 11.76
C ASP A 195 4.71 6.33 11.89
N MET A 196 4.14 6.85 10.80
CA MET A 196 2.83 7.51 10.80
C MET A 196 1.72 6.56 11.27
N THR A 197 1.72 5.33 10.78
CA THR A 197 0.75 4.30 11.19
C THR A 197 0.89 3.97 12.67
N SER A 198 2.13 3.89 13.17
CA SER A 198 2.41 3.69 14.59
C SER A 198 1.88 4.83 15.46
N VAL A 199 2.09 6.08 15.03
CA VAL A 199 1.53 7.27 15.70
C VAL A 199 0.00 7.25 15.70
N MET A 200 -0.64 6.88 14.60
CA MET A 200 -2.09 6.72 14.50
C MET A 200 -2.60 5.65 15.45
N LYS A 201 -2.01 4.46 15.46
CA LYS A 201 -2.38 3.35 16.35
C LYS A 201 -2.23 3.72 17.82
N THR A 202 -1.10 4.34 18.19
CA THR A 202 -0.82 4.71 19.59
C THR A 202 -1.81 5.74 20.12
N ASN A 203 -2.29 6.66 19.28
CA ASN A 203 -3.17 7.75 19.66
C ASN A 203 -4.65 7.50 19.33
N GLY A 204 -4.98 6.53 18.43
CA GLY A 204 -6.34 6.19 18.04
C GLY A 204 -7.01 5.15 18.94
N ASP A 205 -6.23 4.22 19.50
CA ASP A 205 -6.74 3.02 20.18
C ASP A 205 -6.90 3.17 21.71
N ARG A 206 -6.82 4.40 22.25
CA ARG A 206 -7.08 4.62 23.69
C ARG A 206 -8.57 4.53 24.00
N LYS A 207 -9.04 3.30 24.27
CA LYS A 207 -10.24 3.11 25.08
C LYS A 207 -10.03 3.85 26.39
N SER A 208 -10.87 4.85 26.65
CA SER A 208 -10.98 5.46 27.98
C SER A 208 -11.25 4.36 29.00
N VAL A 209 -10.34 4.20 29.96
CA VAL A 209 -10.57 3.42 31.19
C VAL A 209 -11.58 4.18 32.04
#